data_8d1d938de55a04a681e7465a1e9843f4
#
_entry.id   8d1d938de55a04a681e7465a1e9843f4
#
_cell.length_a   1.000
_cell.length_b   1.000
_cell.length_c   1.000
_cell.angle_alpha   90.00
_cell.angle_beta   90.00
_cell.angle_gamma   90.00
#
_symmetry.space_group_name_H-M   'P 1'
#
loop_
_entity.id
_entity.type
_entity.pdbx_description
1 polymer ?
#
loop_
_entity_poly.entity_id
_entity_poly.type
_entity_poly.pdbx_seq_one_letter_code
_entity_poly.pdbx_strand_id
1 'polypeptide(L)'
;MTNKGKAMESVDRTFQILETVREREPVSLTEVSNELGIAKSTIHRYLSALVSNGYLVRENNEYRMSFEFLSYSNKIHSREPAYPIIKRKVRDVADRTDEFVQFTANENDRTVYLFEETGRDGMWVGSYARTFRPLHSTAGGKSILSTWDRENVEKYIERNGLEAVTSHTITDQEALFTELEIIRERGYAINSEETVEGLGAISVPIKHANGAVIGSLGISGPISRIEDPENTESYADHLVAAQNELELSIRLL
;
A
#
# COMPACT_ATOMS: atom_id res chain seq x y z
N MET A 1 5.92 -9.55 -22.93
CA MET A 1 5.22 -8.55 -23.77
C MET A 1 3.73 -8.66 -23.45
N THR A 2 3.26 -7.94 -22.47
CA THR A 2 1.82 -7.83 -22.18
C THR A 2 1.16 -7.11 -23.35
N ASN A 3 0.27 -7.80 -24.03
CA ASN A 3 -0.59 -7.23 -25.07
C ASN A 3 -1.44 -6.12 -24.43
N LYS A 4 -0.95 -4.87 -24.43
CA LYS A 4 -1.77 -3.70 -24.16
C LYS A 4 -2.78 -3.63 -25.29
N GLY A 5 -3.91 -4.32 -25.13
CA GLY A 5 -5.07 -4.10 -25.96
C GLY A 5 -5.28 -2.60 -26.06
N LYS A 6 -5.67 -2.12 -27.23
CA LYS A 6 -5.87 -0.70 -27.52
C LYS A 6 -6.81 -0.12 -26.46
N ALA A 7 -6.26 0.47 -25.42
CA ALA A 7 -7.03 1.03 -24.30
C ALA A 7 -8.02 2.05 -24.88
N MET A 8 -9.25 2.05 -24.39
CA MET A 8 -10.23 3.04 -24.85
C MET A 8 -9.87 4.39 -24.23
N GLU A 9 -9.40 5.31 -25.05
CA GLU A 9 -8.99 6.66 -24.63
C GLU A 9 -10.03 7.35 -23.73
N SER A 10 -11.31 7.13 -23.97
CA SER A 10 -12.39 7.67 -23.14
C SER A 10 -12.39 7.11 -21.72
N VAL A 11 -12.04 5.83 -21.55
CA VAL A 11 -11.93 5.19 -20.22
C VAL A 11 -10.71 5.72 -19.48
N ASP A 12 -9.56 5.80 -20.14
CA ASP A 12 -8.33 6.35 -19.54
C ASP A 12 -8.54 7.80 -19.10
N ARG A 13 -9.17 8.62 -19.93
CA ARG A 13 -9.52 10.01 -19.56
C ARG A 13 -10.45 10.10 -18.37
N THR A 14 -11.41 9.17 -18.25
CA THR A 14 -12.32 9.12 -17.09
C THR A 14 -11.54 8.91 -15.81
N PHE A 15 -10.60 7.95 -15.81
CA PHE A 15 -9.76 7.70 -14.64
C PHE A 15 -8.81 8.87 -14.33
N GLN A 16 -8.19 9.50 -15.35
CA GLN A 16 -7.36 10.70 -15.14
C GLN A 16 -8.15 11.83 -14.47
N ILE A 17 -9.39 12.05 -14.88
CA ILE A 17 -10.26 13.07 -14.28
C ILE A 17 -10.60 12.70 -12.83
N LEU A 18 -10.95 11.43 -12.56
CA LEU A 18 -11.22 10.97 -11.19
C LEU A 18 -10.00 11.15 -10.28
N GLU A 19 -8.80 10.80 -10.75
CA GLU A 19 -7.55 11.00 -10.00
C GLU A 19 -7.30 12.49 -9.72
N THR A 20 -7.45 13.36 -10.72
CA THR A 20 -7.31 14.81 -10.53
C THR A 20 -8.29 15.36 -9.49
N VAL A 21 -9.56 14.90 -9.52
CA VAL A 21 -10.54 15.29 -8.51
C VAL A 21 -10.12 14.77 -7.13
N ARG A 22 -9.75 13.50 -7.01
CA ARG A 22 -9.32 12.88 -5.74
C ARG A 22 -8.17 13.62 -5.07
N GLU A 23 -7.21 14.11 -5.87
CA GLU A 23 -6.00 14.77 -5.35
C GLU A 23 -6.22 16.24 -4.97
N ARG A 24 -7.20 16.90 -5.60
CA ARG A 24 -7.37 18.36 -5.50
C ARG A 24 -8.72 18.81 -5.00
N GLU A 25 -9.61 17.89 -4.59
CA GLU A 25 -10.97 18.25 -4.17
C GLU A 25 -11.03 19.23 -2.97
N PRO A 26 -11.91 20.22 -3.01
CA PRO A 26 -12.84 20.54 -4.09
C PRO A 26 -12.13 21.23 -5.28
N VAL A 27 -12.47 20.85 -6.51
CA VAL A 27 -11.81 21.34 -7.72
C VAL A 27 -12.81 21.80 -8.77
N SER A 28 -12.53 22.93 -9.46
CA SER A 28 -13.37 23.46 -10.54
C SER A 28 -13.10 22.77 -11.87
N LEU A 29 -14.06 22.86 -12.80
CA LEU A 29 -13.90 22.39 -14.19
C LEU A 29 -12.67 23.04 -14.87
N THR A 30 -12.40 24.29 -14.57
CA THR A 30 -11.27 25.03 -15.19
C THR A 30 -9.94 24.47 -14.72
N GLU A 31 -9.80 24.15 -13.43
CA GLU A 31 -8.58 23.56 -12.87
C GLU A 31 -8.33 22.17 -13.45
N VAL A 32 -9.35 21.30 -13.52
CA VAL A 32 -9.21 19.98 -14.17
C VAL A 32 -8.83 20.12 -15.64
N SER A 33 -9.44 21.07 -16.37
CA SER A 33 -9.10 21.34 -17.77
C SER A 33 -7.65 21.76 -17.96
N ASN A 34 -7.16 22.65 -17.09
CA ASN A 34 -5.79 23.17 -17.15
C ASN A 34 -4.77 22.07 -16.81
N GLU A 35 -5.04 21.28 -15.76
CA GLU A 35 -4.16 20.20 -15.31
C GLU A 35 -3.95 19.14 -16.38
N LEU A 36 -5.05 18.70 -17.00
CA LEU A 36 -5.01 17.63 -17.99
C LEU A 36 -4.73 18.12 -19.43
N GLY A 37 -4.72 19.44 -19.67
CA GLY A 37 -4.55 19.99 -21.02
C GLY A 37 -5.72 19.66 -21.97
N ILE A 38 -6.92 19.38 -21.43
CA ILE A 38 -8.10 18.95 -22.20
C ILE A 38 -9.12 20.10 -22.27
N ALA A 39 -9.72 20.30 -23.44
CA ALA A 39 -10.71 21.37 -23.65
C ALA A 39 -11.86 21.32 -22.63
N LYS A 40 -12.26 22.48 -22.09
CA LYS A 40 -13.33 22.62 -21.09
C LYS A 40 -14.65 21.92 -21.48
N SER A 41 -15.03 21.98 -22.74
CA SER A 41 -16.24 21.32 -23.24
C SER A 41 -16.16 19.79 -23.13
N THR A 42 -14.98 19.22 -23.31
CA THR A 42 -14.73 17.80 -23.16
C THR A 42 -14.76 17.41 -21.67
N ILE A 43 -14.02 18.13 -20.82
CA ILE A 43 -14.03 17.91 -19.36
C ILE A 43 -15.45 18.02 -18.80
N HIS A 44 -16.22 19.02 -19.24
CA HIS A 44 -17.61 19.16 -18.80
C HIS A 44 -18.45 17.92 -19.07
N ARG A 45 -18.30 17.29 -20.24
CA ARG A 45 -19.03 16.05 -20.58
C ARG A 45 -18.68 14.90 -19.65
N TYR A 46 -17.39 14.71 -19.34
CA TYR A 46 -16.93 13.67 -18.42
C TYR A 46 -17.40 13.92 -16.99
N LEU A 47 -17.19 15.14 -16.48
CA LEU A 47 -17.65 15.49 -15.13
C LEU A 47 -19.17 15.35 -14.99
N SER A 48 -19.95 15.78 -16.01
CA SER A 48 -21.41 15.58 -16.01
C SER A 48 -21.79 14.10 -15.99
N ALA A 49 -21.08 13.25 -16.75
CA ALA A 49 -21.30 11.82 -16.75
C ALA A 49 -20.96 11.20 -15.38
N LEU A 50 -19.85 11.60 -14.76
CA LEU A 50 -19.46 11.12 -13.43
C LEU A 50 -20.43 11.54 -12.34
N VAL A 51 -20.96 12.78 -12.40
CA VAL A 51 -22.01 13.25 -11.49
C VAL A 51 -23.32 12.48 -11.71
N SER A 52 -23.74 12.29 -12.97
CA SER A 52 -25.00 11.58 -13.28
C SER A 52 -24.96 10.09 -12.89
N ASN A 53 -23.77 9.49 -12.85
CA ASN A 53 -23.56 8.12 -12.38
C ASN A 53 -23.24 8.02 -10.88
N GLY A 54 -23.25 9.15 -10.15
CA GLY A 54 -23.06 9.17 -8.71
C GLY A 54 -21.62 9.08 -8.22
N TYR A 55 -20.61 9.12 -9.09
CA TYR A 55 -19.20 9.04 -8.69
C TYR A 55 -18.60 10.37 -8.24
N LEU A 56 -19.15 11.49 -8.71
CA LEU A 56 -18.81 12.83 -8.24
C LEU A 56 -20.04 13.57 -7.73
N VAL A 57 -19.80 14.53 -6.85
CA VAL A 57 -20.79 15.51 -6.41
C VAL A 57 -20.35 16.88 -6.89
N ARG A 58 -21.31 17.68 -7.40
CA ARG A 58 -21.07 19.07 -7.77
C ARG A 58 -21.75 20.00 -6.78
N GLU A 59 -20.97 20.85 -6.13
CA GLU A 59 -21.42 21.91 -5.22
C GLU A 59 -20.74 23.23 -5.56
N ASN A 60 -21.47 24.32 -5.68
CA ASN A 60 -20.93 25.68 -5.98
C ASN A 60 -19.97 25.75 -7.19
N ASN A 61 -20.24 24.98 -8.26
CA ASN A 61 -19.38 24.82 -9.44
C ASN A 61 -18.05 24.10 -9.23
N GLU A 62 -17.85 23.48 -8.08
CA GLU A 62 -16.72 22.61 -7.75
C GLU A 62 -17.16 21.16 -7.69
N TYR A 63 -16.23 20.26 -7.87
CA TYR A 63 -16.43 18.82 -7.89
C TYR A 63 -15.64 18.16 -6.76
N ARG A 64 -16.22 17.15 -6.17
CA ARG A 64 -15.59 16.29 -5.16
C ARG A 64 -15.99 14.84 -5.34
N MET A 65 -15.21 13.93 -4.76
CA MET A 65 -15.55 12.50 -4.73
C MET A 65 -16.86 12.26 -3.99
N SER A 66 -17.68 11.34 -4.48
CA SER A 66 -18.91 10.98 -3.79
C SER A 66 -18.69 9.88 -2.75
N PHE A 67 -19.64 9.73 -1.82
CA PHE A 67 -19.63 8.61 -0.86
C PHE A 67 -19.92 7.24 -1.49
N GLU A 68 -20.25 7.18 -2.79
CA GLU A 68 -20.42 5.92 -3.50
C GLU A 68 -19.16 5.05 -3.43
N PHE A 69 -17.97 5.66 -3.43
CA PHE A 69 -16.71 4.93 -3.27
C PHE A 69 -16.58 4.18 -1.94
N LEU A 70 -17.29 4.59 -0.90
CA LEU A 70 -17.32 3.86 0.38
C LEU A 70 -18.03 2.52 0.25
N SER A 71 -19.03 2.41 -0.63
CA SER A 71 -19.72 1.15 -0.88
C SER A 71 -18.79 0.12 -1.53
N TYR A 72 -17.96 0.57 -2.49
CA TYR A 72 -16.92 -0.27 -3.09
C TYR A 72 -15.86 -0.68 -2.07
N SER A 73 -15.38 0.26 -1.27
CA SER A 73 -14.42 -0.02 -0.19
C SER A 73 -14.98 -1.07 0.78
N ASN A 74 -16.22 -0.92 1.25
CA ASN A 74 -16.87 -1.87 2.14
C ASN A 74 -16.97 -3.27 1.51
N LYS A 75 -17.27 -3.35 0.20
CA LYS A 75 -17.32 -4.63 -0.52
C LYS A 75 -15.94 -5.27 -0.62
N ILE A 76 -14.89 -4.49 -0.83
CA ILE A 76 -13.50 -4.98 -0.84
C ILE A 76 -13.14 -5.52 0.54
N HIS A 77 -13.37 -4.73 1.60
CA HIS A 77 -13.08 -5.14 2.97
C HIS A 77 -13.86 -6.39 3.43
N SER A 78 -15.05 -6.64 2.89
CA SER A 78 -15.84 -7.84 3.22
C SER A 78 -15.33 -9.14 2.57
N ARG A 79 -14.35 -9.06 1.66
CA ARG A 79 -13.78 -10.26 1.01
C ARG A 79 -12.94 -11.12 1.96
N GLU A 80 -12.33 -10.47 2.94
CA GLU A 80 -11.42 -11.11 3.90
C GLU A 80 -11.96 -10.96 5.32
N PRO A 81 -12.47 -12.03 5.95
CA PRO A 81 -13.02 -11.98 7.31
C PRO A 81 -12.01 -11.53 8.37
N ALA A 82 -10.71 -11.68 8.11
CA ALA A 82 -9.65 -11.25 9.02
C ALA A 82 -9.46 -9.73 9.09
N TYR A 83 -9.88 -8.96 8.07
CA TYR A 83 -9.62 -7.52 8.00
C TYR A 83 -10.12 -6.71 9.21
N PRO A 84 -11.32 -6.94 9.79
CA PRO A 84 -11.73 -6.22 10.99
C PRO A 84 -10.84 -6.48 12.20
N ILE A 85 -10.30 -7.70 12.34
CA ILE A 85 -9.39 -8.06 13.43
C ILE A 85 -8.03 -7.40 13.20
N ILE A 86 -7.52 -7.47 11.96
CA ILE A 86 -6.27 -6.84 11.55
C ILE A 86 -6.33 -5.33 11.78
N LYS A 87 -7.40 -4.65 11.37
CA LYS A 87 -7.57 -3.20 11.56
C LYS A 87 -7.46 -2.80 13.04
N ARG A 88 -8.09 -3.57 13.94
CA ARG A 88 -7.95 -3.34 15.38
C ARG A 88 -6.52 -3.52 15.87
N LYS A 89 -5.83 -4.55 15.35
CA LYS A 89 -4.44 -4.82 15.73
C LYS A 89 -3.47 -3.74 15.23
N VAL A 90 -3.67 -3.20 14.03
CA VAL A 90 -2.90 -2.04 13.53
C VAL A 90 -2.96 -0.89 14.53
N ARG A 91 -4.16 -0.56 15.01
CA ARG A 91 -4.35 0.48 16.02
C ARG A 91 -3.69 0.13 17.35
N ASP A 92 -3.89 -1.10 17.84
CA ASP A 92 -3.27 -1.60 19.08
C ASP A 92 -1.74 -1.44 19.07
N VAL A 93 -1.09 -1.80 17.95
CA VAL A 93 0.37 -1.68 17.80
C VAL A 93 0.78 -0.21 17.73
N ALA A 94 0.04 0.63 17.02
CA ALA A 94 0.32 2.07 16.97
C ALA A 94 0.21 2.73 18.35
N ASP A 95 -0.81 2.37 19.13
CA ASP A 95 -1.00 2.87 20.50
C ASP A 95 0.12 2.41 21.47
N ARG A 96 0.74 1.25 21.23
CA ARG A 96 1.81 0.69 22.09
C ARG A 96 3.20 1.17 21.71
N THR A 97 3.44 1.43 20.43
CA THR A 97 4.76 1.79 19.91
C THR A 97 4.90 3.29 19.71
N ASP A 98 3.79 4.04 19.77
CA ASP A 98 3.69 5.46 19.42
C ASP A 98 4.15 5.79 17.99
N GLU A 99 4.30 4.78 17.11
CA GLU A 99 4.80 4.90 15.73
C GLU A 99 3.68 4.85 14.66
N PHE A 100 4.05 5.09 13.41
CA PHE A 100 3.17 4.87 12.27
C PHE A 100 3.14 3.37 11.92
N VAL A 101 1.95 2.77 12.02
CA VAL A 101 1.72 1.34 11.79
C VAL A 101 0.82 1.14 10.59
N GLN A 102 1.14 0.16 9.77
CA GLN A 102 0.43 -0.12 8.53
C GLN A 102 0.22 -1.61 8.31
N PHE A 103 -0.90 -1.95 7.69
CA PHE A 103 -1.13 -3.28 7.13
C PHE A 103 -1.21 -3.18 5.61
N THR A 104 -0.38 -3.97 4.94
CA THR A 104 -0.27 -4.00 3.49
C THR A 104 -0.61 -5.37 2.94
N ALA A 105 -1.16 -5.42 1.74
CA ALA A 105 -1.41 -6.66 0.99
C ALA A 105 -0.72 -6.62 -0.37
N ASN A 106 -0.60 -7.80 -0.98
CA ASN A 106 -0.19 -7.91 -2.38
C ASN A 106 -1.43 -7.86 -3.28
N GLU A 107 -1.45 -6.95 -4.24
CA GLU A 107 -2.40 -6.96 -5.33
C GLU A 107 -1.68 -6.73 -6.66
N ASN A 108 -1.75 -7.69 -7.58
CA ASN A 108 -1.08 -7.64 -8.88
C ASN A 108 0.43 -7.35 -8.77
N ASP A 109 1.12 -8.06 -7.88
CA ASP A 109 2.57 -7.94 -7.63
C ASP A 109 3.00 -6.56 -7.10
N ARG A 110 2.08 -5.84 -6.44
CA ARG A 110 2.33 -4.53 -5.82
C ARG A 110 1.85 -4.50 -4.38
N THR A 111 2.57 -3.75 -3.56
CA THR A 111 2.16 -3.45 -2.19
C THR A 111 1.00 -2.46 -2.22
N VAL A 112 -0.10 -2.82 -1.55
CA VAL A 112 -1.29 -1.98 -1.35
C VAL A 112 -1.51 -1.76 0.14
N TYR A 113 -1.67 -0.52 0.56
CA TYR A 113 -1.91 -0.15 1.96
C TYR A 113 -3.40 -0.21 2.26
N LEU A 114 -3.81 -1.13 3.16
CA LEU A 114 -5.21 -1.37 3.51
C LEU A 114 -5.64 -0.66 4.79
N PHE A 115 -4.76 -0.65 5.80
CA PHE A 115 -4.99 -0.01 7.09
C PHE A 115 -3.74 0.73 7.53
N GLU A 116 -3.94 1.91 8.11
CA GLU A 116 -2.90 2.79 8.60
C GLU A 116 -3.38 3.45 9.88
N GLU A 117 -2.53 3.50 10.90
CA GLU A 117 -2.76 4.24 12.13
C GLU A 117 -1.46 4.92 12.58
N THR A 118 -1.58 6.09 13.16
CA THR A 118 -0.44 6.87 13.61
C THR A 118 -0.48 6.99 15.13
N GLY A 119 0.54 6.49 15.82
CA GLY A 119 0.75 6.73 17.25
C GLY A 119 1.13 8.20 17.52
N ARG A 120 1.31 8.57 18.80
CA ARG A 120 1.55 9.98 19.22
C ARG A 120 2.81 10.58 18.60
N ASP A 121 3.88 9.79 18.50
CA ASP A 121 5.17 10.21 17.97
C ASP A 121 5.37 9.74 16.52
N GLY A 122 4.37 9.04 15.97
CA GLY A 122 4.38 8.52 14.61
C GLY A 122 4.41 9.65 13.59
N MET A 123 5.37 9.57 12.68
CA MET A 123 5.40 10.48 11.54
C MET A 123 4.43 9.97 10.48
N TRP A 124 3.32 10.71 10.27
CA TRP A 124 2.41 10.38 9.19
C TRP A 124 3.12 10.54 7.84
N VAL A 125 3.36 9.43 7.17
CA VAL A 125 4.06 9.38 5.88
C VAL A 125 3.10 9.64 4.70
N GLY A 126 1.90 10.04 5.00
CA GLY A 126 0.81 10.63 4.23
C GLY A 126 0.61 10.14 2.81
N SER A 127 0.99 10.95 1.85
CA SER A 127 0.75 10.69 0.43
C SER A 127 1.64 9.59 -0.16
N TYR A 128 2.74 9.21 0.50
CA TYR A 128 3.65 8.17 0.00
C TYR A 128 3.07 6.77 0.19
N ALA A 129 2.24 6.55 1.22
CA ALA A 129 1.63 5.27 1.51
C ALA A 129 0.52 4.87 0.50
N ARG A 130 -0.09 5.83 -0.18
CA ARG A 130 -1.21 5.57 -1.11
C ARG A 130 -0.81 5.19 -2.53
N THR A 131 0.47 5.07 -2.80
CA THR A 131 0.98 4.65 -4.12
C THR A 131 1.24 3.17 -4.13
N PHE A 132 0.80 2.49 -5.18
CA PHE A 132 1.21 1.12 -5.47
C PHE A 132 2.74 1.06 -5.59
N ARG A 133 3.39 0.28 -4.74
CA ARG A 133 4.85 0.13 -4.72
C ARG A 133 5.26 -1.28 -5.16
N PRO A 134 6.40 -1.44 -5.83
CA PRO A 134 6.96 -2.77 -6.08
C PRO A 134 7.15 -3.53 -4.77
N LEU A 135 6.87 -4.84 -4.75
CA LEU A 135 7.03 -5.64 -3.52
C LEU A 135 8.49 -5.63 -3.03
N HIS A 136 9.46 -5.70 -3.92
CA HIS A 136 10.88 -5.76 -3.55
C HIS A 136 11.40 -4.50 -2.88
N SER A 137 10.74 -3.35 -3.05
CA SER A 137 11.20 -2.06 -2.51
C SER A 137 10.62 -1.71 -1.14
N THR A 138 9.69 -2.50 -0.59
CA THR A 138 9.05 -2.19 0.70
C THR A 138 9.29 -3.29 1.73
N ALA A 139 9.35 -2.95 3.02
CA ALA A 139 9.44 -3.95 4.08
C ALA A 139 8.27 -4.94 4.01
N GLY A 140 7.03 -4.42 3.86
CA GLY A 140 5.84 -5.24 3.73
C GLY A 140 5.87 -6.17 2.52
N GLY A 141 6.32 -5.66 1.38
CA GLY A 141 6.45 -6.47 0.16
C GLY A 141 7.55 -7.53 0.27
N LYS A 142 8.74 -7.20 0.80
CA LYS A 142 9.80 -8.18 1.06
C LYS A 142 9.37 -9.23 2.08
N SER A 143 8.61 -8.83 3.09
CA SER A 143 8.00 -9.74 4.07
C SER A 143 7.04 -10.73 3.39
N ILE A 144 6.21 -10.29 2.44
CA ILE A 144 5.35 -11.16 1.63
C ILE A 144 6.18 -12.06 0.71
N LEU A 145 7.15 -11.50 -0.04
CA LEU A 145 8.03 -12.27 -0.94
C LEU A 145 8.82 -13.35 -0.20
N SER A 146 9.21 -13.11 1.05
CA SER A 146 9.94 -14.10 1.86
C SER A 146 9.14 -15.37 2.13
N THR A 147 7.82 -15.32 2.01
CA THR A 147 6.94 -16.48 2.18
C THR A 147 6.77 -17.31 0.92
N TRP A 148 7.21 -16.80 -0.23
CA TRP A 148 7.10 -17.49 -1.51
C TRP A 148 8.27 -18.44 -1.72
N ASP A 149 8.06 -19.49 -2.51
CA ASP A 149 9.16 -20.32 -2.99
C ASP A 149 10.00 -19.56 -4.04
N ARG A 150 11.20 -20.07 -4.32
CA ARG A 150 12.12 -19.45 -5.25
C ARG A 150 11.51 -19.26 -6.64
N GLU A 151 10.78 -20.26 -7.14
CA GLU A 151 10.16 -20.23 -8.46
C GLU A 151 9.14 -19.09 -8.60
N ASN A 152 8.33 -18.84 -7.56
CA ASN A 152 7.37 -17.76 -7.57
C ASN A 152 8.04 -16.38 -7.46
N VAL A 153 9.15 -16.26 -6.73
CA VAL A 153 9.95 -15.02 -6.71
C VAL A 153 10.60 -14.77 -8.08
N GLU A 154 11.15 -15.80 -8.74
CA GLU A 154 11.69 -15.68 -10.09
C GLU A 154 10.62 -15.19 -11.09
N LYS A 155 9.42 -15.76 -11.06
CA LYS A 155 8.30 -15.29 -11.87
C LYS A 155 7.88 -13.85 -11.58
N TYR A 156 7.96 -13.42 -10.32
CA TYR A 156 7.74 -12.02 -9.96
C TYR A 156 8.78 -11.11 -10.61
N ILE A 157 10.06 -11.47 -10.51
CA ILE A 157 11.17 -10.71 -11.11
C ILE A 157 11.03 -10.65 -12.64
N GLU A 158 10.74 -11.78 -13.29
CA GLU A 158 10.54 -11.84 -14.75
C GLU A 158 9.41 -10.92 -15.24
N ARG A 159 8.30 -10.82 -14.48
CA ARG A 159 7.14 -10.02 -14.86
C ARG A 159 7.31 -8.53 -14.59
N ASN A 160 7.95 -8.19 -13.49
CA ASN A 160 7.96 -6.82 -12.96
C ASN A 160 9.32 -6.13 -13.06
N GLY A 161 10.40 -6.90 -13.15
CA GLY A 161 11.75 -6.38 -12.95
C GLY A 161 12.04 -6.03 -11.48
N LEU A 162 13.21 -5.48 -11.24
CA LEU A 162 13.62 -4.90 -9.95
C LEU A 162 13.98 -3.43 -10.19
N GLU A 163 12.96 -2.60 -10.41
CA GLU A 163 13.12 -1.17 -10.66
C GLU A 163 13.67 -0.46 -9.41
N ALA A 164 14.69 0.39 -9.59
CA ALA A 164 15.20 1.25 -8.54
C ALA A 164 14.18 2.36 -8.22
N VAL A 165 13.69 2.40 -7.00
CA VAL A 165 12.84 3.49 -6.48
C VAL A 165 13.72 4.57 -5.85
N THR A 166 14.80 4.16 -5.19
CA THR A 166 15.87 5.00 -4.64
C THR A 166 17.23 4.38 -4.98
N SER A 167 18.32 5.04 -4.59
CA SER A 167 19.66 4.49 -4.71
C SER A 167 19.90 3.27 -3.79
N HIS A 168 19.06 3.04 -2.80
CA HIS A 168 19.14 1.95 -1.82
C HIS A 168 18.31 0.72 -2.18
N THR A 169 17.43 0.84 -3.19
CA THR A 169 16.56 -0.27 -3.61
C THR A 169 17.38 -1.46 -4.11
N ILE A 170 17.02 -2.67 -3.69
CA ILE A 170 17.61 -3.90 -4.21
C ILE A 170 17.18 -4.10 -5.66
N THR A 171 18.15 -4.08 -6.58
CA THR A 171 17.94 -4.22 -8.04
C THR A 171 18.57 -5.46 -8.64
N ASP A 172 19.34 -6.20 -7.84
CA ASP A 172 19.97 -7.46 -8.23
C ASP A 172 19.19 -8.67 -7.72
N GLN A 173 19.01 -9.68 -8.56
CA GLN A 173 18.21 -10.86 -8.26
C GLN A 173 18.82 -11.68 -7.11
N GLU A 174 20.12 -11.93 -7.12
CA GLU A 174 20.78 -12.74 -6.09
C GLU A 174 20.84 -11.99 -4.75
N ALA A 175 21.00 -10.66 -4.79
CA ALA A 175 20.88 -9.83 -3.60
C ALA A 175 19.46 -9.90 -2.99
N LEU A 176 18.42 -9.90 -3.83
CA LEU A 176 17.05 -10.08 -3.34
C LEU A 176 16.85 -11.46 -2.71
N PHE A 177 17.33 -12.54 -3.33
CA PHE A 177 17.23 -13.88 -2.73
C PHE A 177 17.95 -13.95 -1.39
N THR A 178 19.15 -13.40 -1.29
CA THR A 178 19.89 -13.33 -0.02
C THR A 178 19.10 -12.58 1.06
N GLU A 179 18.54 -11.43 0.73
CA GLU A 179 17.70 -10.66 1.66
C GLU A 179 16.47 -11.46 2.10
N LEU A 180 15.80 -12.17 1.17
CA LEU A 180 14.64 -12.98 1.51
C LEU A 180 14.98 -14.19 2.42
N GLU A 181 16.17 -14.76 2.29
CA GLU A 181 16.67 -15.80 3.20
C GLU A 181 16.92 -15.22 4.60
N ILE A 182 17.58 -14.06 4.69
CA ILE A 182 17.77 -13.35 5.97
C ILE A 182 16.42 -13.05 6.64
N ILE A 183 15.43 -12.60 5.86
CA ILE A 183 14.08 -12.35 6.39
C ILE A 183 13.44 -13.63 6.94
N ARG A 184 13.59 -14.76 6.26
CA ARG A 184 13.07 -16.06 6.74
C ARG A 184 13.70 -16.47 8.06
N GLU A 185 15.00 -16.28 8.21
CA GLU A 185 15.76 -16.66 9.40
C GLU A 185 15.43 -15.75 10.59
N ARG A 186 15.40 -14.43 10.39
CA ARG A 186 15.15 -13.48 11.48
C ARG A 186 13.66 -13.26 11.79
N GLY A 187 12.74 -13.63 10.86
CA GLY A 187 11.30 -13.54 11.04
C GLY A 187 10.66 -12.19 10.66
N TYR A 188 11.42 -11.19 10.28
CA TYR A 188 10.91 -9.87 9.86
C TYR A 188 11.75 -9.25 8.74
N ALA A 189 11.14 -8.38 7.95
CA ALA A 189 11.79 -7.61 6.91
C ALA A 189 12.14 -6.21 7.40
N ILE A 190 13.27 -5.66 6.94
CA ILE A 190 13.63 -4.25 7.12
C ILE A 190 13.66 -3.58 5.76
N ASN A 191 13.20 -2.34 5.68
CA ASN A 191 13.43 -1.41 4.58
C ASN A 191 14.33 -0.29 5.09
N SER A 192 15.47 -0.12 4.45
CA SER A 192 16.45 0.92 4.75
C SER A 192 16.49 1.88 3.58
N GLU A 193 15.61 2.89 3.57
CA GLU A 193 15.54 3.93 2.53
C GLU A 193 15.24 3.42 1.10
N GLU A 194 14.85 2.14 0.94
CA GLU A 194 14.63 1.51 -0.37
C GLU A 194 13.40 2.08 -1.12
N THR A 195 12.48 2.74 -0.42
CA THR A 195 11.26 3.33 -1.00
C THR A 195 11.30 4.85 -1.01
N VAL A 196 11.80 5.45 0.07
CA VAL A 196 11.89 6.90 0.29
C VAL A 196 13.15 7.16 1.10
N GLU A 197 14.02 8.05 0.63
CA GLU A 197 15.21 8.48 1.37
C GLU A 197 14.82 9.12 2.73
N GLY A 198 15.55 8.79 3.78
CA GLY A 198 15.27 9.23 5.16
C GLY A 198 14.21 8.40 5.89
N LEU A 199 13.55 7.44 5.23
CA LEU A 199 12.53 6.58 5.84
C LEU A 199 12.96 5.12 5.88
N GLY A 200 12.62 4.47 7.01
CA GLY A 200 12.77 3.04 7.20
C GLY A 200 11.47 2.36 7.62
N ALA A 201 11.44 1.03 7.56
CA ALA A 201 10.31 0.24 8.02
C ALA A 201 10.73 -1.16 8.45
N ILE A 202 10.00 -1.74 9.41
CA ILE A 202 10.08 -3.15 9.80
C ILE A 202 8.73 -3.79 9.56
N SER A 203 8.68 -5.04 9.06
CA SER A 203 7.41 -5.71 8.79
C SER A 203 7.48 -7.22 8.95
N VAL A 204 6.36 -7.82 9.37
CA VAL A 204 6.15 -9.27 9.49
C VAL A 204 5.00 -9.74 8.59
N PRO A 205 5.05 -10.96 8.00
CA PRO A 205 3.94 -11.49 7.21
C PRO A 205 2.79 -11.94 8.11
N ILE A 206 1.54 -11.83 7.65
CA ILE A 206 0.36 -12.36 8.33
C ILE A 206 -0.28 -13.43 7.46
N LYS A 207 -0.52 -14.61 8.03
CA LYS A 207 -0.97 -15.81 7.30
C LYS A 207 -2.25 -16.40 7.87
N HIS A 208 -3.00 -17.02 6.99
CA HIS A 208 -4.05 -17.97 7.36
C HIS A 208 -3.49 -19.28 7.93
N ALA A 209 -4.36 -20.06 8.56
CA ALA A 209 -4.02 -21.40 9.08
C ALA A 209 -3.49 -22.38 8.01
N ASN A 210 -3.90 -22.20 6.76
CA ASN A 210 -3.43 -22.97 5.60
C ASN A 210 -2.11 -22.48 5.00
N GLY A 211 -1.47 -21.47 5.61
CA GLY A 211 -0.22 -20.86 5.14
C GLY A 211 -0.37 -19.78 4.08
N ALA A 212 -1.57 -19.54 3.56
CA ALA A 212 -1.79 -18.47 2.60
C ALA A 212 -1.56 -17.10 3.26
N VAL A 213 -0.82 -16.22 2.58
CA VAL A 213 -0.49 -14.88 3.09
C VAL A 213 -1.67 -13.94 2.85
N ILE A 214 -2.13 -13.28 3.91
CA ILE A 214 -3.16 -12.23 3.85
C ILE A 214 -2.51 -10.89 3.51
N GLY A 215 -1.32 -10.65 4.06
CA GLY A 215 -0.59 -9.40 3.90
C GLY A 215 0.58 -9.31 4.87
N SER A 216 0.98 -8.11 5.24
CA SER A 216 2.03 -7.86 6.22
C SER A 216 1.68 -6.70 7.15
N LEU A 217 2.09 -6.79 8.40
CA LEU A 217 1.96 -5.76 9.42
C LEU A 217 3.34 -5.11 9.62
N GLY A 218 3.41 -3.78 9.61
CA GLY A 218 4.69 -3.09 9.72
C GLY A 218 4.62 -1.77 10.47
N ILE A 219 5.79 -1.35 10.94
CA ILE A 219 6.07 -0.05 11.57
C ILE A 219 6.98 0.73 10.63
N SER A 220 6.70 2.00 10.41
CA SER A 220 7.53 2.90 9.59
C SER A 220 7.81 4.20 10.31
N GLY A 221 8.98 4.77 10.03
CA GLY A 221 9.39 6.05 10.60
C GLY A 221 10.69 6.56 10.01
N PRO A 222 11.28 7.62 10.58
CA PRO A 222 12.61 8.09 10.21
C PRO A 222 13.64 6.97 10.30
N ILE A 223 14.54 6.89 9.31
CA ILE A 223 15.56 5.82 9.24
C ILE A 223 16.40 5.75 10.51
N SER A 224 16.78 6.90 11.08
CA SER A 224 17.55 6.97 12.32
C SER A 224 16.86 6.33 13.53
N ARG A 225 15.52 6.24 13.50
CA ARG A 225 14.74 5.60 14.55
C ARG A 225 14.55 4.12 14.29
N ILE A 226 14.32 3.76 13.01
CA ILE A 226 14.10 2.36 12.59
C ILE A 226 15.40 1.54 12.70
N GLU A 227 16.56 2.14 12.40
CA GLU A 227 17.87 1.46 12.47
C GLU A 227 18.58 1.57 13.83
N ASP A 228 18.01 2.30 14.79
CA ASP A 228 18.50 2.25 16.17
C ASP A 228 18.33 0.82 16.72
N PRO A 229 19.40 0.16 17.20
CA PRO A 229 19.33 -1.27 17.56
C PRO A 229 18.30 -1.60 18.64
N GLU A 230 18.12 -0.71 19.64
CA GLU A 230 17.15 -0.93 20.73
C GLU A 230 15.72 -0.81 20.19
N ASN A 231 15.47 0.17 19.33
CA ASN A 231 14.16 0.35 18.69
C ASN A 231 13.86 -0.79 17.70
N THR A 232 14.84 -1.19 16.89
CA THR A 232 14.68 -2.28 15.91
C THR A 232 14.23 -3.57 16.60
N GLU A 233 14.90 -3.95 17.71
CA GLU A 233 14.56 -5.13 18.51
C GLU A 233 13.17 -5.00 19.12
N SER A 234 12.88 -3.86 19.75
CA SER A 234 11.58 -3.58 20.36
C SER A 234 10.43 -3.61 19.34
N TYR A 235 10.60 -3.00 18.17
CA TYR A 235 9.58 -3.00 17.11
C TYR A 235 9.36 -4.40 16.54
N ALA A 236 10.44 -5.16 16.32
CA ALA A 236 10.36 -6.53 15.85
C ALA A 236 9.59 -7.41 16.86
N ASP A 237 9.87 -7.30 18.15
CA ASP A 237 9.17 -8.03 19.21
C ASP A 237 7.66 -7.71 19.24
N HIS A 238 7.30 -6.42 19.15
CA HIS A 238 5.90 -6.00 19.09
C HIS A 238 5.19 -6.56 17.85
N LEU A 239 5.85 -6.54 16.69
CA LEU A 239 5.29 -7.05 15.44
C LEU A 239 5.14 -8.57 15.46
N VAL A 240 6.13 -9.31 15.95
CA VAL A 240 6.08 -10.78 16.05
C VAL A 240 5.01 -11.22 17.06
N ALA A 241 4.89 -10.52 18.20
CA ALA A 241 3.81 -10.79 19.15
C ALA A 241 2.44 -10.53 18.52
N ALA A 242 2.27 -9.40 17.81
CA ALA A 242 1.03 -9.09 17.11
C ALA A 242 0.71 -10.09 15.98
N GLN A 243 1.72 -10.56 15.24
CA GLN A 243 1.59 -11.61 14.24
C GLN A 243 1.01 -12.90 14.86
N ASN A 244 1.62 -13.38 15.94
CA ASN A 244 1.17 -14.60 16.63
C ASN A 244 -0.27 -14.49 17.13
N GLU A 245 -0.63 -13.34 17.74
CA GLU A 245 -2.00 -13.07 18.21
C GLU A 245 -3.00 -13.00 17.06
N LEU A 246 -2.65 -12.35 15.94
CA LEU A 246 -3.48 -12.27 14.75
C LEU A 246 -3.71 -13.63 14.12
N GLU A 247 -2.65 -14.40 13.86
CA GLU A 247 -2.73 -15.70 13.22
C GLU A 247 -3.52 -16.70 14.08
N LEU A 248 -3.40 -16.62 15.41
CA LEU A 248 -4.24 -17.39 16.31
C LEU A 248 -5.71 -17.00 16.22
N SER A 249 -6.00 -15.69 16.21
CA SER A 249 -7.37 -15.17 16.10
C SER A 249 -8.02 -15.52 14.76
N ILE A 250 -7.24 -15.47 13.69
CA ILE A 250 -7.68 -15.79 12.30
C ILE A 250 -8.03 -17.28 12.18
N ARG A 251 -7.33 -18.16 12.90
CA ARG A 251 -7.65 -19.61 12.93
C ARG A 251 -9.02 -19.92 13.54
N LEU A 252 -9.58 -19.01 14.31
CA LEU A 252 -10.86 -19.17 15.00
C LEU A 252 -12.03 -18.56 14.23
N LEU A 253 -11.81 -17.93 13.07
CA LEU A 253 -12.84 -17.44 12.16
C LEU A 253 -13.42 -18.56 11.30
#